data_66694b9e7c8f5e2288c973221e6d366f
#
_entry.id   66694b9e7c8f5e2288c973221e6d366f
#
_cell.length_a   1.000
_cell.length_b   1.000
_cell.length_c   1.000
_cell.angle_alpha   90.00
_cell.angle_beta   90.00
_cell.angle_gamma   90.00
#
_symmetry.space_group_name_H-M   'P 1'
#
loop_
_entity.id
_entity.type
_entity.pdbx_description
1 polymer ?
#
loop_
_entity_poly.entity_id
_entity_poly.type
_entity_poly.pdbx_seq_one_letter_code
_entity_poly.pdbx_strand_id
1 'polypeptide(L)'
;ITIYSSDAIREELFGDENCQANNNKVFETLHRRIKDRLKNKENVVYDATNISSKRRRAFLSELKNIPCYKKCIIMATPFDECCRRNNLRDRNVPMEVIDRMYKNWNTPYWFEGWDDIEIVNDDKKNYIYEWLCSVDNFCQDNPHHTYSLGEHCRNVGKHVEEMLNGAVLDDKALVYAGYLHDCGKPFTKSYI
;
A
#
# COMPACT_ATOMS: atom_id res chain seq x y z
N ILE A 1 4.24 3.34 23.27
CA ILE A 1 4.75 2.97 21.93
C ILE A 1 5.71 4.06 21.48
N THR A 2 6.92 3.68 21.08
CA THR A 2 7.92 4.61 20.53
C THR A 2 7.87 4.62 19.02
N ILE A 3 7.76 5.80 18.39
CA ILE A 3 7.79 5.97 16.94
C ILE A 3 9.22 6.33 16.53
N TYR A 4 9.78 5.57 15.59
CA TYR A 4 11.05 5.85 14.94
C TYR A 4 10.80 6.23 13.47
N SER A 5 10.98 7.51 13.16
CA SER A 5 10.85 8.06 11.81
C SER A 5 12.20 8.24 11.15
N SER A 6 12.30 7.90 9.86
CA SER A 6 13.49 8.16 9.06
C SER A 6 13.82 9.64 8.95
N ASP A 7 12.79 10.50 8.92
CA ASP A 7 12.95 11.94 8.80
C ASP A 7 13.45 12.54 10.13
N ALA A 8 12.90 12.09 11.26
CA ALA A 8 13.41 12.51 12.58
C ALA A 8 14.88 12.10 12.82
N ILE A 9 15.29 10.92 12.35
CA ILE A 9 16.69 10.50 12.43
C ILE A 9 17.59 11.35 11.53
N ARG A 10 17.11 11.77 10.34
CA ARG A 10 17.87 12.70 9.47
C ARG A 10 18.07 14.05 10.14
N GLU A 11 17.00 14.62 10.70
CA GLU A 11 17.05 15.86 11.43
C GLU A 11 18.08 15.78 12.58
N GLU A 12 18.05 14.70 13.37
CA GLU A 12 18.97 14.47 14.47
C GLU A 12 20.44 14.38 14.01
N LEU A 13 20.69 13.65 12.91
CA LEU A 13 22.05 13.36 12.45
C LEU A 13 22.68 14.48 11.64
N PHE A 14 21.86 15.27 10.93
CA PHE A 14 22.33 16.21 9.91
C PHE A 14 21.76 17.63 10.07
N GLY A 15 20.82 17.84 11.01
CA GLY A 15 20.15 19.13 11.20
C GLY A 15 19.17 19.51 10.06
N ASP A 16 18.84 18.55 9.20
CA ASP A 16 17.89 18.72 8.08
C ASP A 16 17.24 17.40 7.72
N GLU A 17 15.93 17.31 7.90
CA GLU A 17 15.14 16.12 7.54
C GLU A 17 15.17 15.80 6.04
N ASN A 18 15.53 16.76 5.18
CA ASN A 18 15.64 16.59 3.72
C ASN A 18 17.02 16.08 3.28
N CYS A 19 18.00 16.04 4.18
CA CYS A 19 19.36 15.63 3.85
C CYS A 19 19.42 14.19 3.35
N GLN A 20 19.74 14.00 2.07
CA GLN A 20 19.88 12.69 1.43
C GLN A 20 21.33 12.18 1.36
N ALA A 21 22.28 12.93 1.92
CA ALA A 21 23.72 12.69 1.74
C ALA A 21 24.19 11.32 2.28
N ASN A 22 23.53 10.78 3.31
CA ASN A 22 23.93 9.50 3.91
C ASN A 22 22.75 8.68 4.41
N ASN A 23 21.90 8.24 3.48
CA ASN A 23 20.74 7.43 3.80
C ASN A 23 21.09 6.11 4.51
N ASN A 24 22.24 5.51 4.20
CA ASN A 24 22.65 4.27 4.86
C ASN A 24 22.81 4.47 6.37
N LYS A 25 23.49 5.55 6.80
CA LYS A 25 23.66 5.87 8.22
C LYS A 25 22.31 6.12 8.93
N VAL A 26 21.35 6.75 8.24
CA VAL A 26 19.99 6.95 8.76
C VAL A 26 19.32 5.61 9.07
N PHE A 27 19.28 4.70 8.08
CA PHE A 27 18.62 3.42 8.24
C PHE A 27 19.35 2.48 9.19
N GLU A 28 20.69 2.48 9.21
CA GLU A 28 21.49 1.73 10.20
C GLU A 28 21.15 2.18 11.63
N THR A 29 21.09 3.51 11.86
CA THR A 29 20.75 4.08 13.15
C THR A 29 19.33 3.72 13.55
N LEU A 30 18.38 3.87 12.64
CA LEU A 30 16.97 3.55 12.82
C LEU A 30 16.78 2.06 13.16
N HIS A 31 17.34 1.16 12.35
CA HIS A 31 17.23 -0.28 12.54
C HIS A 31 17.87 -0.74 13.87
N ARG A 32 19.02 -0.17 14.22
CA ARG A 32 19.68 -0.46 15.51
C ARG A 32 18.78 -0.08 16.68
N ARG A 33 18.22 1.15 16.68
CA ARG A 33 17.35 1.62 17.75
C ARG A 33 16.07 0.77 17.90
N ILE A 34 15.45 0.42 16.77
CA ILE A 34 14.27 -0.46 16.78
C ILE A 34 14.63 -1.82 17.38
N LYS A 35 15.74 -2.45 16.95
CA LYS A 35 16.18 -3.75 17.47
C LYS A 35 16.47 -3.70 18.97
N ASP A 36 17.10 -2.64 19.45
CA ASP A 36 17.41 -2.48 20.88
C ASP A 36 16.13 -2.40 21.73
N ARG A 37 15.12 -1.64 21.27
CA ARG A 37 13.81 -1.58 21.95
C ARG A 37 13.06 -2.92 21.92
N LEU A 38 13.05 -3.59 20.78
CA LEU A 38 12.40 -4.90 20.65
C LEU A 38 13.03 -5.96 21.57
N LYS A 39 14.37 -5.95 21.75
CA LYS A 39 15.06 -6.82 22.71
C LYS A 39 14.62 -6.55 24.16
N ASN A 40 14.27 -5.30 24.47
CA ASN A 40 13.72 -4.91 25.78
C ASN A 40 12.20 -5.18 25.88
N LYS A 41 11.59 -5.87 24.89
CA LYS A 41 10.15 -6.17 24.82
C LYS A 41 9.26 -4.93 24.75
N GLU A 42 9.77 -3.84 24.18
CA GLU A 42 9.02 -2.61 23.98
C GLU A 42 8.36 -2.59 22.60
N ASN A 43 7.15 -2.03 22.53
CA ASN A 43 6.45 -1.83 21.26
C ASN A 43 7.00 -0.60 20.52
N VAL A 44 7.23 -0.76 19.23
CA VAL A 44 7.78 0.30 18.36
C VAL A 44 6.96 0.46 17.09
N VAL A 45 6.95 1.67 16.53
CA VAL A 45 6.48 1.96 15.18
C VAL A 45 7.67 2.36 14.32
N TYR A 46 7.82 1.72 13.18
CA TYR A 46 8.80 2.04 12.16
C TYR A 46 8.13 2.88 11.06
N ASP A 47 8.36 4.19 11.09
CA ASP A 47 7.81 5.15 10.13
C ASP A 47 8.84 5.52 9.07
N ALA A 48 8.57 5.11 7.83
CA ALA A 48 9.33 5.46 6.63
C ALA A 48 8.47 5.15 5.40
N THR A 49 8.93 5.54 4.21
CA THR A 49 8.20 5.26 2.96
C THR A 49 8.00 3.78 2.68
N ASN A 50 8.95 2.92 3.04
CA ASN A 50 8.89 1.44 3.02
C ASN A 50 8.31 0.80 1.74
N ILE A 51 8.40 1.49 0.59
CA ILE A 51 7.77 1.08 -0.68
C ILE A 51 8.42 -0.15 -1.33
N SER A 52 9.68 -0.47 -0.98
CA SER A 52 10.45 -1.54 -1.62
C SER A 52 10.35 -2.86 -0.86
N SER A 53 9.82 -3.91 -1.50
CA SER A 53 9.77 -5.27 -0.95
C SER A 53 11.17 -5.78 -0.56
N LYS A 54 12.19 -5.52 -1.38
CA LYS A 54 13.58 -5.91 -1.08
C LYS A 54 14.07 -5.31 0.25
N ARG A 55 13.79 -4.02 0.51
CA ARG A 55 14.21 -3.34 1.75
C ARG A 55 13.43 -3.84 2.95
N ARG A 56 12.11 -4.02 2.83
CA ARG A 56 11.28 -4.57 3.90
C ARG A 56 11.75 -5.96 4.31
N ARG A 57 11.96 -6.86 3.35
CA ARG A 57 12.45 -8.21 3.59
C ARG A 57 13.84 -8.24 4.23
N ALA A 58 14.73 -7.34 3.81
CA ALA A 58 16.05 -7.22 4.43
C ALA A 58 15.93 -6.87 5.92
N PHE A 59 15.13 -5.86 6.26
CA PHE A 59 14.91 -5.48 7.65
C PHE A 59 14.22 -6.59 8.47
N LEU A 60 13.17 -7.21 7.92
CA LEU A 60 12.48 -8.33 8.58
C LEU A 60 13.43 -9.51 8.86
N SER A 61 14.36 -9.76 7.94
CA SER A 61 15.41 -10.77 8.14
C SER A 61 16.35 -10.44 9.32
N GLU A 62 16.62 -9.14 9.56
CA GLU A 62 17.41 -8.72 10.73
C GLU A 62 16.69 -8.98 12.06
N LEU A 63 15.35 -9.08 12.04
CA LEU A 63 14.52 -9.36 13.21
C LEU A 63 14.33 -10.85 13.48
N LYS A 64 14.85 -11.75 12.64
CA LYS A 64 14.60 -13.20 12.73
C LYS A 64 14.87 -13.80 14.11
N ASN A 65 15.86 -13.27 14.82
CA ASN A 65 16.26 -13.78 16.15
C ASN A 65 15.70 -12.94 17.31
N ILE A 66 14.79 -12.00 17.04
CA ILE A 66 14.13 -11.17 18.03
C ILE A 66 12.65 -11.56 18.06
N PRO A 67 12.16 -12.21 19.13
CA PRO A 67 10.75 -12.55 19.23
C PRO A 67 9.89 -11.30 19.27
N CYS A 68 9.17 -11.00 18.18
CA CYS A 68 8.27 -9.86 18.08
C CYS A 68 7.17 -10.15 17.06
N TYR A 69 5.99 -9.57 17.30
CA TYR A 69 4.88 -9.58 16.35
C TYR A 69 5.07 -8.44 15.34
N LYS A 70 5.05 -8.75 14.06
CA LYS A 70 5.37 -7.83 12.97
C LYS A 70 4.11 -7.52 12.17
N LYS A 71 3.52 -6.36 12.43
CA LYS A 71 2.35 -5.86 11.72
C LYS A 71 2.76 -4.81 10.67
N CYS A 72 2.33 -5.02 9.45
CA CYS A 72 2.43 -4.02 8.38
C CYS A 72 1.13 -3.22 8.30
N ILE A 73 1.22 -1.90 8.34
CA ILE A 73 0.09 -1.01 8.10
C ILE A 73 0.32 -0.32 6.76
N ILE A 74 -0.58 -0.59 5.81
CA ILE A 74 -0.55 0.02 4.48
C ILE A 74 -1.49 1.22 4.48
N MET A 75 -0.93 2.42 4.31
CA MET A 75 -1.71 3.64 4.11
C MET A 75 -2.15 3.70 2.64
N ALA A 76 -3.38 3.27 2.37
CA ALA A 76 -3.92 3.15 1.01
C ALA A 76 -4.56 4.46 0.53
N THR A 77 -3.83 5.56 0.62
CA THR A 77 -4.25 6.85 0.09
C THR A 77 -4.02 6.88 -1.42
N PRO A 78 -5.05 7.25 -2.25
CA PRO A 78 -4.90 7.36 -3.69
C PRO A 78 -3.82 8.35 -4.12
N PHE A 79 -3.24 8.12 -5.30
CA PHE A 79 -2.14 8.93 -5.82
C PHE A 79 -2.48 10.42 -5.95
N ASP A 80 -3.64 10.74 -6.52
CA ASP A 80 -4.14 12.11 -6.68
C ASP A 80 -4.36 12.81 -5.33
N GLU A 81 -4.86 12.08 -4.33
CA GLU A 81 -5.01 12.59 -2.98
C GLU A 81 -3.64 12.79 -2.28
N CYS A 82 -2.69 11.88 -2.50
CA CYS A 82 -1.31 12.10 -2.06
C CYS A 82 -0.71 13.37 -2.65
N CYS A 83 -0.91 13.61 -3.95
CA CYS A 83 -0.46 14.82 -4.64
C CYS A 83 -1.15 16.07 -4.07
N ARG A 84 -2.48 16.01 -3.87
CA ARG A 84 -3.24 17.11 -3.29
C ARG A 84 -2.74 17.47 -1.88
N ARG A 85 -2.56 16.46 -1.02
CA ARG A 85 -2.05 16.66 0.35
C ARG A 85 -0.63 17.20 0.35
N ASN A 86 0.22 16.73 -0.56
CA ASN A 86 1.58 17.24 -0.70
C ASN A 86 1.60 18.74 -1.01
N ASN A 87 0.72 19.20 -1.89
CA ASN A 87 0.62 20.63 -2.27
C ASN A 87 0.08 21.54 -1.15
N LEU A 88 -0.56 20.95 -0.12
CA LEU A 88 -1.08 21.70 1.03
C LEU A 88 -0.09 21.74 2.22
N ARG A 89 1.05 21.06 2.13
CA ARG A 89 2.07 21.05 3.17
C ARG A 89 3.02 22.23 3.01
N ASP A 90 3.54 22.73 4.12
CA ASP A 90 4.64 23.72 4.11
C ASP A 90 5.89 23.13 3.44
N ARG A 91 6.14 21.85 3.68
CA ARG A 91 7.19 21.06 3.03
C ARG A 91 6.62 20.25 1.89
N ASN A 92 6.91 20.67 0.67
CA ASN A 92 6.53 19.96 -0.55
C ASN A 92 7.62 19.00 -1.02
N VAL A 93 7.22 17.78 -1.35
CA VAL A 93 8.05 16.82 -2.07
C VAL A 93 7.89 17.08 -3.57
N PRO A 94 8.99 17.14 -4.37
CA PRO A 94 8.88 17.31 -5.82
C PRO A 94 8.01 16.20 -6.45
N MET A 95 7.17 16.59 -7.42
CA MET A 95 6.20 15.68 -8.05
C MET A 95 6.87 14.48 -8.72
N GLU A 96 8.05 14.69 -9.31
CA GLU A 96 8.85 13.60 -9.92
C GLU A 96 9.26 12.53 -8.90
N VAL A 97 9.44 12.94 -7.64
CA VAL A 97 9.77 12.02 -6.54
C VAL A 97 8.55 11.21 -6.15
N ILE A 98 7.37 11.85 -6.03
CA ILE A 98 6.12 11.17 -5.72
C ILE A 98 5.76 10.19 -6.83
N ASP A 99 5.83 10.61 -8.10
CA ASP A 99 5.58 9.77 -9.27
C ASP A 99 6.54 8.55 -9.30
N ARG A 100 7.82 8.78 -9.03
CA ARG A 100 8.81 7.70 -8.94
C ARG A 100 8.50 6.75 -7.78
N MET A 101 8.06 7.25 -6.64
CA MET A 101 7.65 6.40 -5.50
C MET A 101 6.43 5.56 -5.86
N TYR A 102 5.45 6.15 -6.52
CA TYR A 102 4.26 5.45 -6.98
C TYR A 102 4.59 4.32 -7.97
N LYS A 103 5.41 4.61 -9.00
CA LYS A 103 5.86 3.63 -9.99
C LYS A 103 6.71 2.49 -9.41
N ASN A 104 7.42 2.75 -8.31
CA ASN A 104 8.26 1.75 -7.64
C ASN A 104 7.59 1.10 -6.42
N TRP A 105 6.30 1.31 -6.23
CA TRP A 105 5.54 0.69 -5.17
C TRP A 105 5.50 -0.83 -5.34
N ASN A 106 5.88 -1.55 -4.28
CA ASN A 106 5.68 -2.98 -4.19
C ASN A 106 4.72 -3.26 -3.03
N THR A 107 3.57 -3.81 -3.31
CA THR A 107 2.59 -4.19 -2.29
C THR A 107 3.22 -5.15 -1.28
N PRO A 108 3.07 -4.92 0.03
CA PRO A 108 3.48 -5.90 1.04
C PRO A 108 2.66 -7.18 0.95
N TYR A 109 3.34 -8.33 1.13
CA TYR A 109 2.72 -9.65 1.16
C TYR A 109 3.22 -10.45 2.37
N TRP A 110 2.43 -11.41 2.85
CA TRP A 110 2.78 -12.29 4.00
C TRP A 110 4.12 -13.01 3.84
N PHE A 111 4.46 -13.47 2.64
CA PHE A 111 5.73 -14.15 2.37
C PHE A 111 6.96 -13.24 2.54
N GLU A 112 6.77 -11.95 2.80
CA GLU A 112 7.85 -11.07 3.22
C GLU A 112 8.27 -11.32 4.67
N GLY A 113 7.39 -11.95 5.47
CA GLY A 113 7.64 -12.29 6.88
C GLY A 113 6.83 -11.47 7.88
N TRP A 114 5.70 -10.89 7.44
CA TRP A 114 4.71 -10.22 8.29
C TRP A 114 3.83 -11.24 9.00
N ASP A 115 3.47 -10.96 10.26
CA ASP A 115 2.49 -11.73 11.03
C ASP A 115 1.07 -11.20 10.79
N ASP A 116 0.93 -9.92 10.37
CA ASP A 116 -0.33 -9.28 10.02
C ASP A 116 -0.12 -8.15 9.01
N ILE A 117 -1.10 -7.95 8.13
CA ILE A 117 -1.13 -6.84 7.17
C ILE A 117 -2.49 -6.17 7.25
N GLU A 118 -2.51 -4.91 7.66
CA GLU A 118 -3.71 -4.07 7.71
C GLU A 118 -3.65 -3.00 6.63
N ILE A 119 -4.78 -2.79 5.95
CA ILE A 119 -4.94 -1.72 4.97
C ILE A 119 -5.81 -0.64 5.59
N VAL A 120 -5.26 0.56 5.71
CA VAL A 120 -5.96 1.74 6.24
C VAL A 120 -6.28 2.68 5.10
N ASN A 121 -7.57 2.91 4.90
CA ASN A 121 -8.08 3.93 3.99
C ASN A 121 -8.49 5.16 4.78
N ASP A 122 -7.96 6.30 4.37
CA ASP A 122 -8.28 7.60 4.97
C ASP A 122 -9.66 8.12 4.60
N ASP A 123 -10.20 7.65 3.47
CA ASP A 123 -11.40 8.18 2.86
C ASP A 123 -12.59 7.25 3.04
N LYS A 124 -13.75 7.88 3.34
CA LYS A 124 -15.07 7.23 3.28
C LYS A 124 -15.52 6.94 1.83
N LYS A 125 -14.66 7.17 0.85
CA LYS A 125 -14.94 6.95 -0.56
C LYS A 125 -14.93 5.46 -0.87
N ASN A 126 -15.96 5.00 -1.56
CA ASN A 126 -16.00 3.65 -2.09
C ASN A 126 -15.27 3.63 -3.45
N TYR A 127 -13.95 3.49 -3.43
CA TYR A 127 -13.11 3.48 -4.63
C TYR A 127 -13.51 2.39 -5.64
N ILE A 128 -14.01 1.26 -5.16
CA ILE A 128 -14.51 0.20 -6.02
C ILE A 128 -15.72 0.71 -6.80
N TYR A 129 -16.65 1.37 -6.13
CA TYR A 129 -17.83 1.93 -6.76
C TYR A 129 -17.46 3.02 -7.77
N GLU A 130 -16.57 3.96 -7.40
CA GLU A 130 -16.10 5.02 -8.29
C GLU A 130 -15.40 4.46 -9.52
N TRP A 131 -14.53 3.46 -9.34
CA TRP A 131 -13.89 2.78 -10.46
C TRP A 131 -14.91 2.08 -11.36
N LEU A 132 -15.85 1.33 -10.81
CA LEU A 132 -16.92 0.68 -11.58
C LEU A 132 -17.71 1.67 -12.42
N CYS A 133 -18.05 2.84 -11.85
CA CYS A 133 -18.72 3.92 -12.58
C CYS A 133 -17.84 4.49 -13.71
N SER A 134 -16.54 4.62 -13.50
CA SER A 134 -15.60 5.14 -14.51
C SER A 134 -15.49 4.24 -15.74
N VAL A 135 -15.75 2.95 -15.61
CA VAL A 135 -15.68 1.96 -16.69
C VAL A 135 -17.06 1.47 -17.18
N ASP A 136 -18.14 2.12 -16.76
CA ASP A 136 -19.51 1.77 -17.15
C ASP A 136 -19.72 1.79 -18.67
N ASN A 137 -19.08 2.72 -19.36
CA ASN A 137 -19.16 2.84 -20.81
C ASN A 137 -17.99 2.21 -21.56
N PHE A 138 -17.10 1.47 -20.83
CA PHE A 138 -15.96 0.84 -21.47
C PHE A 138 -16.41 -0.38 -22.26
N CYS A 139 -16.37 -0.28 -23.59
CA CYS A 139 -16.68 -1.37 -24.50
C CYS A 139 -15.55 -2.39 -24.50
N GLN A 140 -15.88 -3.65 -24.32
CA GLN A 140 -14.89 -4.73 -24.31
C GLN A 140 -14.49 -5.20 -25.73
N ASP A 141 -15.19 -4.73 -26.79
CA ASP A 141 -14.97 -5.04 -28.22
C ASP A 141 -14.72 -6.54 -28.48
N ASN A 142 -15.45 -7.38 -27.76
CA ASN A 142 -15.33 -8.81 -27.85
C ASN A 142 -16.72 -9.41 -28.07
N PRO A 143 -16.95 -10.21 -29.11
CA PRO A 143 -18.27 -10.81 -29.42
C PRO A 143 -18.80 -11.74 -28.30
N HIS A 144 -17.95 -12.13 -27.36
CA HIS A 144 -18.33 -12.96 -26.22
C HIS A 144 -18.75 -12.15 -24.99
N HIS A 145 -18.62 -10.82 -25.01
CA HIS A 145 -19.04 -9.95 -23.92
C HIS A 145 -20.22 -9.10 -24.35
N THR A 146 -21.37 -9.35 -23.73
CA THR A 146 -22.63 -8.58 -23.94
C THR A 146 -22.72 -7.35 -23.05
N TYR A 147 -21.90 -7.28 -22.00
CA TYR A 147 -21.90 -6.22 -21.00
C TYR A 147 -20.71 -5.26 -21.16
N SER A 148 -20.89 -4.02 -20.75
CA SER A 148 -19.77 -3.12 -20.51
C SER A 148 -18.85 -3.69 -19.42
N LEU A 149 -17.60 -3.18 -19.32
CA LEU A 149 -16.67 -3.65 -18.31
C LEU A 149 -17.19 -3.42 -16.90
N GLY A 150 -17.77 -2.24 -16.61
CA GLY A 150 -18.32 -1.93 -15.30
C GLY A 150 -19.52 -2.82 -14.92
N GLU A 151 -20.41 -3.08 -15.87
CA GLU A 151 -21.56 -3.97 -15.66
C GLU A 151 -21.12 -5.43 -15.44
N HIS A 152 -20.16 -5.91 -16.24
CA HIS A 152 -19.58 -7.24 -16.08
C HIS A 152 -18.96 -7.41 -14.68
N CYS A 153 -18.10 -6.50 -14.28
CA CYS A 153 -17.45 -6.55 -12.97
C CYS A 153 -18.46 -6.49 -11.80
N ARG A 154 -19.52 -5.66 -11.92
CA ARG A 154 -20.58 -5.63 -10.91
C ARG A 154 -21.31 -6.95 -10.80
N ASN A 155 -21.64 -7.57 -11.93
CA ASN A 155 -22.33 -8.87 -11.93
C ASN A 155 -21.48 -9.97 -11.28
N VAL A 156 -20.18 -10.02 -11.60
CA VAL A 156 -19.27 -11.00 -10.97
C VAL A 156 -19.12 -10.73 -9.47
N GLY A 157 -18.92 -9.48 -9.05
CA GLY A 157 -18.81 -9.13 -7.64
C GLY A 157 -20.05 -9.50 -6.82
N LYS A 158 -21.24 -9.17 -7.33
CA LYS A 158 -22.51 -9.56 -6.71
C LYS A 158 -22.69 -11.08 -6.61
N HIS A 159 -22.30 -11.80 -7.66
CA HIS A 159 -22.39 -13.26 -7.64
C HIS A 159 -21.48 -13.88 -6.57
N VAL A 160 -20.27 -13.34 -6.40
CA VAL A 160 -19.37 -13.75 -5.31
C VAL A 160 -19.98 -13.43 -3.93
N GLU A 161 -20.59 -12.24 -3.75
CA GLU A 161 -21.30 -11.89 -2.52
C GLU A 161 -22.43 -12.90 -2.20
N GLU A 162 -23.23 -13.24 -3.22
CA GLU A 162 -24.32 -14.23 -3.09
C GLU A 162 -23.80 -15.61 -2.70
N MET A 163 -22.69 -16.06 -3.32
CA MET A 163 -22.08 -17.35 -3.00
C MET A 163 -21.52 -17.41 -1.58
N LEU A 164 -21.03 -16.29 -1.06
CA LEU A 164 -20.47 -16.19 0.30
C LEU A 164 -21.56 -15.94 1.36
N ASN A 165 -22.76 -15.56 0.94
CA ASN A 165 -23.88 -15.29 1.86
C ASN A 165 -24.29 -16.57 2.60
N GLY A 166 -23.96 -16.63 3.89
CA GLY A 166 -24.15 -17.83 4.73
C GLY A 166 -22.93 -18.76 4.83
N ALA A 167 -21.83 -18.46 4.16
CA ALA A 167 -20.55 -19.15 4.37
C ALA A 167 -19.93 -18.71 5.69
N VAL A 168 -19.20 -19.63 6.33
CA VAL A 168 -18.47 -19.36 7.59
C VAL A 168 -17.31 -18.34 7.40
N LEU A 169 -16.93 -18.09 6.15
CA LEU A 169 -15.87 -17.16 5.77
C LEU A 169 -16.48 -15.84 5.30
N ASP A 170 -16.37 -14.81 6.15
CA ASP A 170 -16.58 -13.40 5.73
C ASP A 170 -15.31 -12.92 5.02
N ASP A 171 -15.11 -13.39 3.78
CA ASP A 171 -13.93 -13.04 3.00
C ASP A 171 -14.22 -11.87 2.04
N LYS A 172 -14.16 -10.65 2.60
CA LYS A 172 -14.27 -9.41 1.83
C LYS A 172 -13.25 -9.32 0.69
N ALA A 173 -12.08 -9.97 0.83
CA ALA A 173 -11.07 -9.99 -0.21
C ALA A 173 -11.56 -10.72 -1.46
N LEU A 174 -12.29 -11.83 -1.31
CA LEU A 174 -12.90 -12.53 -2.44
C LEU A 174 -13.97 -11.69 -3.14
N VAL A 175 -14.80 -10.99 -2.35
CA VAL A 175 -15.79 -10.06 -2.90
C VAL A 175 -15.12 -8.96 -3.71
N TYR A 176 -14.09 -8.32 -3.15
CA TYR A 176 -13.33 -7.28 -3.85
C TYR A 176 -12.60 -7.83 -5.08
N ALA A 177 -12.05 -9.04 -5.00
CA ALA A 177 -11.47 -9.70 -6.16
C ALA A 177 -12.51 -9.91 -7.28
N GLY A 178 -13.74 -10.27 -6.93
CA GLY A 178 -14.84 -10.39 -7.89
C GLY A 178 -15.16 -9.06 -8.59
N TYR A 179 -15.25 -7.96 -7.83
CA TYR A 179 -15.49 -6.63 -8.41
C TYR A 179 -14.33 -6.09 -9.26
N LEU A 180 -13.08 -6.48 -8.97
CA LEU A 180 -11.88 -5.89 -9.55
C LEU A 180 -11.10 -6.84 -10.47
N HIS A 181 -11.59 -8.06 -10.75
CA HIS A 181 -10.84 -9.09 -11.48
C HIS A 181 -10.34 -8.63 -12.86
N ASP A 182 -11.05 -7.75 -13.51
CA ASP A 182 -10.76 -7.21 -14.84
C ASP A 182 -10.27 -5.75 -14.82
N CYS A 183 -9.86 -5.22 -13.65
CA CYS A 183 -9.46 -3.83 -13.49
C CYS A 183 -8.26 -3.40 -14.36
N GLY A 184 -7.49 -4.35 -14.88
CA GLY A 184 -6.38 -4.08 -15.79
C GLY A 184 -6.78 -3.83 -17.25
N LYS A 185 -7.98 -4.23 -17.67
CA LYS A 185 -8.41 -4.14 -19.10
C LYS A 185 -8.32 -2.74 -19.69
N PRO A 186 -8.72 -1.64 -19.01
CA PRO A 186 -8.60 -0.30 -19.60
C PRO A 186 -7.16 0.13 -19.91
N PHE A 187 -6.19 -0.46 -19.22
CA PHE A 187 -4.76 -0.11 -19.36
C PHE A 187 -4.01 -1.00 -20.35
N THR A 188 -4.60 -2.14 -20.70
CA THR A 188 -3.96 -3.13 -21.60
C THR A 188 -4.54 -3.13 -23.01
N LYS A 189 -5.68 -2.44 -23.23
CA LYS A 189 -6.30 -2.33 -24.52
C LYS A 189 -5.47 -1.40 -25.41
N SER A 190 -4.67 -1.97 -26.31
CA SER A 190 -4.02 -1.22 -27.38
C SER A 190 -5.07 -0.90 -28.43
N TYR A 191 -5.31 0.37 -28.70
CA TYR A 191 -6.04 0.82 -29.87
C TYR A 191 -5.12 0.59 -31.08
N ILE A 192 -5.43 -0.43 -31.88
CA ILE A 192 -4.82 -0.65 -33.19
C ILE A 192 -5.61 0.19 -34.19
#